data_c839a0c66660be961c5ff8b69f8c256c
#
_entry.id   c839a0c66660be961c5ff8b69f8c256c
#
_cell.length_a   1.000
_cell.length_b   1.000
_cell.length_c   1.000
_cell.angle_alpha   90.00
_cell.angle_beta   90.00
_cell.angle_gamma   90.00
#
_symmetry.space_group_name_H-M   'P 1'
#
loop_
_entity.id
_entity.type
_entity.pdbx_description
1 polymer ?
#
loop_
_entity_poly.entity_id
_entity_poly.type
_entity_poly.pdbx_seq_one_letter_code
_entity_poly.pdbx_strand_id
1 'polypeptide(L)'
;MAEIALKGNMKVKTLKAEFKKAFGSTLRVYKSASCKGAFADDDATLASIRAEGAKGGELAVKGNMQVGNFEKKVAEMYGIGVQVANADDSALADNSATLVGAGK
;
A
#
# COMPACT_ATOMS: atom_id res chain seq x y z
N MET A 1 4.80 -16.24 8.93
CA MET A 1 3.86 -15.19 8.54
C MET A 1 4.40 -14.45 7.31
N ALA A 2 3.53 -14.16 6.37
CA ALA A 2 3.96 -13.45 5.16
C ALA A 2 4.41 -12.03 5.48
N GLU A 3 5.44 -11.59 4.80
CA GLU A 3 6.02 -10.27 4.96
C GLU A 3 6.55 -9.79 3.62
N ILE A 4 6.39 -8.50 3.32
CA ILE A 4 7.00 -7.89 2.16
C ILE A 4 7.80 -6.67 2.60
N ALA A 5 8.80 -6.29 1.78
CA ALA A 5 9.57 -5.07 2.00
C ALA A 5 9.13 -4.04 0.96
N LEU A 6 8.58 -2.91 1.42
CA LEU A 6 8.18 -1.81 0.57
C LEU A 6 9.40 -0.90 0.41
N LYS A 7 9.85 -0.71 -0.83
CA LYS A 7 11.07 0.07 -1.13
C LYS A 7 10.80 1.10 -2.21
N GLY A 8 11.58 2.19 -2.19
CA GLY A 8 11.39 3.28 -3.15
C GLY A 8 11.63 2.90 -4.60
N ASN A 9 12.53 1.94 -4.87
CA ASN A 9 12.82 1.50 -6.24
C ASN A 9 11.81 0.48 -6.78
N MET A 10 10.83 0.11 -5.97
CA MET A 10 9.79 -0.84 -6.35
C MET A 10 8.74 -0.14 -7.22
N LYS A 11 8.32 -0.79 -8.31
CA LYS A 11 7.23 -0.26 -9.12
C LYS A 11 5.89 -0.48 -8.43
N VAL A 12 4.93 0.41 -8.71
CA VAL A 12 3.58 0.30 -8.14
C VAL A 12 2.98 -1.07 -8.43
N LYS A 13 3.07 -1.54 -9.68
CA LYS A 13 2.51 -2.86 -10.05
C LYS A 13 3.17 -4.00 -9.29
N THR A 14 4.46 -3.91 -9.01
CA THR A 14 5.20 -4.93 -8.26
C THR A 14 4.72 -4.97 -6.82
N LEU A 15 4.57 -3.81 -6.19
CA LEU A 15 4.05 -3.73 -4.82
C LEU A 15 2.64 -4.33 -4.74
N LYS A 16 1.77 -3.98 -5.67
CA LYS A 16 0.40 -4.51 -5.70
C LYS A 16 0.38 -6.02 -5.85
N ALA A 17 1.22 -6.57 -6.73
CA ALA A 17 1.30 -8.00 -6.95
C ALA A 17 1.86 -8.75 -5.73
N GLU A 18 2.91 -8.24 -5.12
CA GLU A 18 3.49 -8.85 -3.92
C GLU A 18 2.53 -8.77 -2.73
N PHE A 19 1.83 -7.66 -2.59
CA PHE A 19 0.83 -7.46 -1.54
C PHE A 19 -0.28 -8.52 -1.66
N LYS A 20 -0.82 -8.70 -2.86
CA LYS A 20 -1.87 -9.69 -3.14
C LYS A 20 -1.38 -11.10 -2.85
N LYS A 21 -0.18 -11.43 -3.30
CA LYS A 21 0.41 -12.74 -3.11
C LYS A 21 0.67 -13.05 -1.62
N ALA A 22 1.16 -12.05 -0.88
CA ALA A 22 1.52 -12.24 0.53
C ALA A 22 0.31 -12.28 1.45
N PHE A 23 -0.68 -11.42 1.21
CA PHE A 23 -1.77 -11.19 2.15
C PHE A 23 -3.14 -11.59 1.63
N GLY A 24 -3.30 -11.74 0.33
CA GLY A 24 -4.60 -12.06 -0.27
C GLY A 24 -5.52 -10.86 -0.42
N SER A 25 -5.24 -9.75 0.24
CA SER A 25 -6.01 -8.52 0.09
C SER A 25 -5.49 -7.70 -1.08
N THR A 26 -6.27 -6.71 -1.52
CA THR A 26 -5.92 -5.89 -2.68
C THR A 26 -5.41 -4.53 -2.22
N LEU A 27 -4.32 -4.05 -2.85
CA LEU A 27 -3.77 -2.74 -2.57
C LEU A 27 -4.14 -1.77 -3.69
N ARG A 28 -4.67 -0.62 -3.33
CA ARG A 28 -4.89 0.50 -4.25
C ARG A 28 -3.87 1.58 -3.94
N VAL A 29 -3.20 2.09 -4.97
CA VAL A 29 -2.18 3.13 -4.81
C VAL A 29 -2.62 4.37 -5.58
N TYR A 30 -2.66 5.51 -4.90
CA TYR A 30 -3.09 6.80 -5.44
C TYR A 30 -1.91 7.74 -5.55
N LYS A 31 -2.03 8.74 -6.43
CA LYS A 31 -0.98 9.76 -6.60
C LYS A 31 -0.88 10.71 -5.41
N SER A 32 -1.96 10.87 -4.66
CA SER A 32 -2.03 11.85 -3.58
C SER A 32 -2.41 11.17 -2.27
N ALA A 33 -1.91 11.71 -1.16
CA ALA A 33 -2.18 11.17 0.17
C ALA A 33 -3.67 11.21 0.54
N SER A 34 -4.46 12.03 -0.14
CA SER A 34 -5.91 12.10 0.11
C SER A 34 -6.69 10.94 -0.47
N CYS A 35 -6.05 10.08 -1.27
CA CYS A 35 -6.69 8.96 -1.96
C CYS A 35 -7.85 9.42 -2.87
N LYS A 36 -7.73 10.61 -3.41
CA LYS A 36 -8.70 11.17 -4.37
C LYS A 36 -8.06 11.32 -5.74
N GLY A 37 -8.88 11.28 -6.77
CA GLY A 37 -8.42 11.44 -8.14
C GLY A 37 -7.84 10.17 -8.73
N ALA A 38 -6.81 10.30 -9.56
CA ALA A 38 -6.29 9.18 -10.33
C ALA A 38 -5.43 8.24 -9.50
N PHE A 39 -5.45 6.96 -9.89
CA PHE A 39 -4.49 5.98 -9.37
C PHE A 39 -3.08 6.31 -9.87
N ALA A 40 -2.08 5.88 -9.10
CA ALA A 40 -0.69 5.99 -9.52
C ALA A 40 -0.44 5.08 -10.72
N ASP A 41 0.51 5.49 -11.58
CA ASP A 41 0.91 4.71 -12.74
C ASP A 41 1.58 3.41 -12.27
N ASP A 42 1.12 2.28 -12.80
CA ASP A 42 1.65 0.96 -12.44
C ASP A 42 3.14 0.81 -12.75
N ASP A 43 3.66 1.50 -13.75
CA ASP A 43 5.07 1.43 -14.11
C ASP A 43 5.95 2.43 -13.36
N ALA A 44 5.35 3.35 -12.60
CA ALA A 44 6.11 4.29 -11.77
C ALA A 44 6.71 3.59 -10.56
N THR A 45 7.90 4.03 -10.15
CA THR A 45 8.46 3.58 -8.87
C THR A 45 7.86 4.40 -7.73
N LEU A 46 7.88 3.84 -6.52
CA LEU A 46 7.37 4.58 -5.35
C LEU A 46 8.17 5.87 -5.13
N ALA A 47 9.47 5.82 -5.36
CA ALA A 47 10.32 7.02 -5.24
C ALA A 47 9.92 8.10 -6.24
N SER A 48 9.49 7.71 -7.46
CA SER A 48 9.14 8.68 -8.50
C SER A 48 7.82 9.41 -8.21
N ILE A 49 6.92 8.77 -7.45
CA ILE A 49 5.62 9.38 -7.09
C ILE A 49 5.63 9.93 -5.67
N ARG A 50 6.74 9.82 -4.97
CA ARG A 50 6.89 10.32 -3.60
C ARG A 50 6.66 11.83 -3.57
N ALA A 51 5.88 12.29 -2.59
CA ALA A 51 5.61 13.70 -2.43
C ALA A 51 6.88 14.46 -2.09
N GLU A 52 6.97 15.72 -2.51
CA GLU A 52 8.09 16.58 -2.19
C GLU A 52 8.21 16.71 -0.66
N GLY A 53 9.42 16.54 -0.15
CA GLY A 53 9.69 16.58 1.29
C GLY A 53 9.48 15.27 2.02
N ALA A 54 8.88 14.27 1.40
CA ALA A 54 8.74 12.95 2.02
C ALA A 54 10.08 12.22 2.02
N LYS A 55 10.38 11.51 3.09
CA LYS A 55 11.67 10.85 3.26
C LYS A 55 11.84 9.60 2.41
N GLY A 56 10.76 8.87 2.17
CA GLY A 56 10.84 7.58 1.53
C GLY A 56 11.46 6.54 2.46
N GLY A 57 12.19 5.59 1.89
CA GLY A 57 12.88 4.55 2.65
C GLY A 57 12.21 3.20 2.52
N GLU A 58 12.64 2.25 3.35
CA GLU A 58 12.13 0.88 3.35
C GLU A 58 11.19 0.66 4.52
N LEU A 59 10.07 -0.02 4.26
CA LEU A 59 9.10 -0.38 5.29
C LEU A 59 8.86 -1.88 5.23
N ALA A 60 9.08 -2.56 6.35
CA ALA A 60 8.70 -3.98 6.49
C ALA A 60 7.20 -4.06 6.75
N VAL A 61 6.49 -4.77 5.90
CA VAL A 61 5.02 -4.89 5.97
C VAL A 61 4.66 -6.33 6.29
N LYS A 62 4.01 -6.53 7.42
CA LYS A 62 3.64 -7.86 7.91
C LYS A 62 2.13 -8.06 7.86
N GLY A 63 1.71 -9.31 7.69
CA GLY A 63 0.30 -9.66 7.55
C GLY A 63 -0.57 -9.32 8.75
N ASN A 64 0.01 -9.27 9.96
CA ASN A 64 -0.73 -8.93 11.18
C ASN A 64 -0.82 -7.42 11.44
N MET A 65 -0.25 -6.60 10.57
CA MET A 65 -0.36 -5.15 10.67
C MET A 65 -1.80 -4.72 10.36
N GLN A 66 -2.31 -3.77 11.12
CA GLN A 66 -3.65 -3.24 10.85
C GLN A 66 -3.65 -2.35 9.60
N VAL A 67 -4.75 -2.41 8.85
CA VAL A 67 -4.93 -1.64 7.62
C VAL A 67 -4.69 -0.15 7.85
N GLY A 68 -5.31 0.44 8.87
CA GLY A 68 -5.15 1.86 9.15
C GLY A 68 -3.72 2.26 9.47
N ASN A 69 -3.01 1.40 10.19
CA ASN A 69 -1.60 1.63 10.55
C ASN A 69 -0.70 1.59 9.33
N PHE A 70 -0.92 0.61 8.45
CA PHE A 70 -0.18 0.49 7.19
C PHE A 70 -0.37 1.73 6.32
N GLU A 71 -1.62 2.15 6.13
CA GLU A 71 -1.95 3.32 5.31
C GLU A 71 -1.30 4.59 5.85
N LYS A 72 -1.33 4.75 7.17
CA LYS A 72 -0.72 5.91 7.83
C LYS A 72 0.80 5.94 7.63
N LYS A 73 1.47 4.79 7.79
CA LYS A 73 2.93 4.71 7.63
C LYS A 73 3.35 5.03 6.20
N VAL A 74 2.63 4.54 5.20
CA VAL A 74 2.94 4.84 3.80
C VAL A 74 2.76 6.33 3.52
N ALA A 75 1.69 6.94 4.02
CA ALA A 75 1.45 8.37 3.85
C ALA A 75 2.57 9.20 4.50
N GLU A 76 3.05 8.79 5.67
CA GLU A 76 4.13 9.50 6.36
C GLU A 76 5.47 9.38 5.62
N MET A 77 5.76 8.19 5.08
CA MET A 77 7.06 7.93 4.44
C MET A 77 7.14 8.48 3.02
N TYR A 78 6.07 8.34 2.25
CA TYR A 78 6.09 8.68 0.82
C TYR A 78 5.18 9.84 0.44
N GLY A 79 4.27 10.24 1.33
CA GLY A 79 3.31 11.30 1.01
C GLY A 79 2.31 10.90 -0.06
N ILE A 80 2.14 9.61 -0.30
CA ILE A 80 1.15 9.07 -1.23
C ILE A 80 0.04 8.38 -0.45
N GLY A 81 -1.12 8.21 -1.07
CA GLY A 81 -2.24 7.52 -0.46
C GLY A 81 -2.33 6.09 -0.94
N VAL A 82 -2.58 5.18 -0.01
CA VAL A 82 -2.89 3.78 -0.34
C VAL A 82 -4.16 3.39 0.41
N GLN A 83 -4.92 2.46 -0.17
CA GLN A 83 -6.08 1.88 0.47
C GLN A 83 -6.02 0.37 0.30
N VAL A 84 -6.49 -0.36 1.31
CA VAL A 84 -6.54 -1.81 1.28
C VAL A 84 -8.00 -2.23 1.07
N ALA A 85 -8.23 -3.06 0.07
CA ALA A 85 -9.54 -3.61 -0.24
C ALA A 85 -9.55 -5.11 0.01
N ASN A 86 -10.73 -5.71 -0.02
CA ASN A 86 -10.86 -7.16 0.13
C ASN A 86 -10.27 -7.91 -1.08
N ALA A 87 -10.35 -9.25 -1.05
CA ALA A 87 -9.66 -10.08 -2.03
C ALA A 87 -10.05 -9.79 -3.48
N ASP A 88 -11.29 -9.46 -3.75
CA ASP A 88 -11.78 -9.18 -5.11
C ASP A 88 -11.90 -7.68 -5.43
N ASP A 89 -11.38 -6.82 -4.55
CA ASP A 89 -11.40 -5.37 -4.71
C ASP A 89 -12.82 -4.77 -4.82
N SER A 90 -13.79 -5.42 -4.19
CA SER A 90 -15.18 -4.97 -4.25
C SER A 90 -15.55 -3.99 -3.12
N ALA A 91 -14.80 -3.98 -2.03
CA ALA A 91 -15.05 -3.10 -0.88
C ALA A 91 -13.75 -2.80 -0.14
N LEU A 92 -13.66 -1.60 0.42
CA LEU A 92 -12.50 -1.23 1.25
C LEU A 92 -12.55 -1.97 2.58
N ALA A 93 -11.36 -2.36 3.06
CA ALA A 93 -11.22 -3.04 4.34
C ALA A 93 -11.38 -2.05 5.50
N ASP A 94 -11.83 -2.58 6.64
CA ASP A 94 -11.89 -1.82 7.88
C ASP A 94 -10.48 -1.51 8.36
N ASN A 95 -10.26 -0.30 8.86
CA ASN A 95 -8.95 0.13 9.37
C ASN A 95 -8.44 -0.74 10.53
N SER A 96 -9.33 -1.36 11.28
CA SER A 96 -8.95 -2.24 12.39
C SER A 96 -8.65 -3.67 11.94
N ALA A 97 -8.97 -4.03 10.70
CA ALA A 97 -8.64 -5.35 10.18
C ALA A 97 -7.14 -5.47 9.94
N THR A 98 -6.62 -6.70 10.00
CA THR A 98 -5.23 -6.95 9.59
C THR A 98 -5.16 -7.06 8.07
N LEU A 99 -3.94 -6.92 7.51
CA LEU A 99 -3.75 -7.03 6.07
C LEU A 99 -4.16 -8.41 5.55
N VAL A 100 -3.79 -9.47 6.29
CA VAL A 100 -4.20 -10.84 5.94
C VAL A 100 -5.71 -11.03 6.15
N GLY A 101 -6.24 -10.49 7.25
CA GLY A 101 -7.67 -10.59 7.55
C GLY A 101 -8.54 -9.95 6.47
N ALA A 102 -8.09 -8.85 5.89
CA ALA A 102 -8.82 -8.15 4.83
C ALA A 102 -8.96 -9.00 3.56
N GLY A 103 -8.05 -9.94 3.33
CA GLY A 103 -8.06 -10.81 2.15
C GLY A 103 -8.91 -12.07 2.30
N LYS A 104 -9.50 -12.25 3.46
CA LYS A 104 -10.29 -13.47 3.72
C LYS A 104 -11.78 -13.26 3.50
#